data_4bc61fb50f5adfe35e5a6a8417fb8c4f
#
_entry.id   4bc61fb50f5adfe35e5a6a8417fb8c4f
#
_cell.length_a   1.000
_cell.length_b   1.000
_cell.length_c   1.000
_cell.angle_alpha   90.00
_cell.angle_beta   90.00
_cell.angle_gamma   90.00
#
_symmetry.space_group_name_H-M   'P 1'
#
loop_
_entity.id
_entity.type
_entity.pdbx_description
1 polymer ?
#
loop_
_entity_poly.entity_id
_entity_poly.type
_entity_poly.pdbx_seq_one_letter_code
_entity_poly.pdbx_strand_id
1 'polypeptide(L)'
;MWVTGMSADIKSFTSSAPMRVGVLGFGGLGQAAAKLIAPKSEMLLVAVADLKGYAYASQGLNVDKCVNAYATHGSVGYLEAGGTLSNQSIQELIENSEVDGYFLALPNLPNTFIASVAQMFMRSHWQGVLVDAIKRTSAVEQLLALKDQFQAAQITYLTGCGATPGLLTAAAVLAAQSYAEIHSIKITFGVGIANWEAYRATIREDIAHLPGYSVERARAMTDEQVEVLLDETNGVLTLENMEHADDVMLELAGVCDRDRVTVGGVVDTRNPKKPISTNVQVTGRTFEGKISTHTFTLGDETSMAANVCGTAFGYLKAGIALQRRGIYGLFTAAEIMPQLGTVIDTEQTSEFFASQVYQANNTTTQNALSQW
;
A
#
# COMPACT_ATOMS: atom_id res chain seq x y z
N MET A 1 -12.30 40.81 37.54
CA MET A 1 -10.91 40.42 37.68
C MET A 1 -10.69 39.35 36.60
N TRP A 2 -10.24 39.74 35.39
CA TRP A 2 -10.05 38.88 34.23
C TRP A 2 -8.64 38.29 34.29
N VAL A 3 -8.56 36.98 34.27
CA VAL A 3 -7.27 36.27 34.19
C VAL A 3 -6.79 36.37 32.76
N THR A 4 -5.87 37.28 32.53
CA THR A 4 -5.03 37.31 31.31
C THR A 4 -3.90 36.34 31.44
N GLY A 5 -3.70 35.53 30.43
CA GLY A 5 -2.38 34.95 30.12
C GLY A 5 -2.20 33.46 30.41
N MET A 6 -2.63 32.64 29.49
CA MET A 6 -1.85 31.46 29.04
C MET A 6 -1.93 31.39 27.52
N SER A 7 -1.09 32.17 26.88
CA SER A 7 -0.66 31.83 25.50
C SER A 7 0.13 30.52 25.62
N ALA A 8 -0.56 29.40 25.44
CA ALA A 8 0.13 28.17 25.15
C ALA A 8 0.80 28.38 23.79
N ASP A 9 2.10 28.56 23.81
CA ASP A 9 2.97 28.42 22.64
C ASP A 9 2.64 27.06 22.02
N ILE A 10 1.83 27.07 20.99
CA ILE A 10 1.77 25.99 20.03
C ILE A 10 3.13 26.07 19.34
N LYS A 11 4.16 25.52 19.99
CA LYS A 11 5.44 25.26 19.35
C LYS A 11 5.10 24.42 18.14
N SER A 12 5.20 25.04 16.98
CA SER A 12 5.15 24.38 15.70
C SER A 12 5.99 23.11 15.80
N PHE A 13 5.44 21.99 15.38
CA PHE A 13 6.14 20.70 15.25
C PHE A 13 7.21 20.74 14.14
N THR A 14 7.80 21.88 13.88
CA THR A 14 8.83 22.14 12.88
C THR A 14 10.17 22.06 13.56
N SER A 15 10.86 20.98 13.31
CA SER A 15 12.27 20.63 13.54
C SER A 15 12.47 19.34 14.35
N SER A 16 11.84 18.26 13.92
CA SER A 16 12.41 16.94 14.14
C SER A 16 13.11 16.53 12.84
N ALA A 17 14.26 15.84 12.93
CA ALA A 17 14.92 15.23 11.79
C ALA A 17 13.88 14.42 10.97
N PRO A 18 14.00 14.32 9.63
CA PRO A 18 13.08 13.57 8.82
C PRO A 18 13.06 12.09 9.27
N MET A 19 11.87 11.47 9.18
CA MET A 19 11.69 10.05 9.48
C MET A 19 12.51 9.22 8.49
N ARG A 20 13.36 8.34 8.99
CA ARG A 20 14.16 7.41 8.18
C ARG A 20 13.28 6.24 7.75
N VAL A 21 12.97 6.16 6.48
CA VAL A 21 12.03 5.20 5.91
C VAL A 21 12.75 4.16 5.08
N GLY A 22 12.39 2.90 5.28
CA GLY A 22 12.80 1.78 4.44
C GLY A 22 11.64 1.27 3.57
N VAL A 23 11.96 0.72 2.40
CA VAL A 23 10.99 0.05 1.52
C VAL A 23 11.49 -1.37 1.26
N LEU A 24 10.70 -2.37 1.65
CA LEU A 24 10.96 -3.77 1.36
C LEU A 24 10.15 -4.22 0.14
N GLY A 25 10.86 -4.72 -0.87
CA GLY A 25 10.33 -4.99 -2.20
C GLY A 25 10.50 -3.77 -3.12
N PHE A 26 11.29 -3.92 -4.20
CA PHE A 26 11.57 -2.82 -5.14
C PHE A 26 10.99 -3.06 -6.54
N GLY A 27 9.86 -3.80 -6.60
CA GLY A 27 9.00 -3.91 -7.78
C GLY A 27 8.22 -2.62 -8.05
N GLY A 28 7.16 -2.70 -8.86
CA GLY A 28 6.37 -1.52 -9.25
C GLY A 28 5.87 -0.67 -8.08
N LEU A 29 5.30 -1.31 -7.04
CA LEU A 29 4.80 -0.61 -5.86
C LEU A 29 5.93 0.01 -5.02
N GLY A 30 7.02 -0.73 -4.81
CA GLY A 30 8.18 -0.22 -4.05
C GLY A 30 8.87 0.95 -4.73
N GLN A 31 9.01 0.93 -6.06
CA GLN A 31 9.54 2.08 -6.82
C GLN A 31 8.61 3.29 -6.75
N ALA A 32 7.28 3.07 -6.84
CA ALA A 32 6.31 4.15 -6.67
C ALA A 32 6.38 4.76 -5.25
N ALA A 33 6.54 3.92 -4.23
CA ALA A 33 6.75 4.35 -2.85
C ALA A 33 8.00 5.19 -2.70
N ALA A 34 9.14 4.72 -3.22
CA ALA A 34 10.41 5.46 -3.19
C ALA A 34 10.30 6.84 -3.88
N LYS A 35 9.68 6.88 -5.07
CA LYS A 35 9.43 8.14 -5.81
C LYS A 35 8.51 9.09 -5.04
N LEU A 36 7.52 8.58 -4.31
CA LEU A 36 6.62 9.41 -3.50
C LEU A 36 7.29 9.94 -2.22
N ILE A 37 8.29 9.25 -1.67
CA ILE A 37 9.08 9.73 -0.53
C ILE A 37 10.01 10.87 -0.96
N ALA A 38 10.61 10.81 -2.13
CA ALA A 38 11.65 11.73 -2.58
C ALA A 38 11.30 13.23 -2.40
N PRO A 39 10.08 13.73 -2.75
CA PRO A 39 9.72 15.13 -2.58
C PRO A 39 9.26 15.50 -1.17
N LYS A 40 9.20 14.54 -0.20
CA LYS A 40 8.69 14.79 1.14
C LYS A 40 9.81 15.27 2.06
N SER A 41 9.67 16.45 2.64
CA SER A 41 10.65 16.98 3.59
C SER A 41 10.66 16.27 4.95
N GLU A 42 9.53 15.65 5.32
CA GLU A 42 9.36 14.94 6.58
C GLU A 42 9.81 13.48 6.55
N MET A 43 10.20 12.96 5.38
CA MET A 43 10.65 11.58 5.19
C MET A 43 11.98 11.53 4.44
N LEU A 44 12.81 10.58 4.77
CA LEU A 44 14.08 10.30 4.09
C LEU A 44 14.14 8.82 3.74
N LEU A 45 14.20 8.48 2.47
CA LEU A 45 14.43 7.10 2.04
C LEU A 45 15.87 6.72 2.35
N VAL A 46 16.09 5.85 3.33
CA VAL A 46 17.44 5.41 3.74
C VAL A 46 17.73 3.96 3.40
N ALA A 47 16.70 3.15 3.17
CA ALA A 47 16.84 1.71 2.99
C ALA A 47 15.89 1.20 1.92
N VAL A 48 16.37 0.31 1.05
CA VAL A 48 15.54 -0.45 0.09
C VAL A 48 16.08 -1.87 -0.02
N ALA A 49 15.18 -2.85 -0.20
CA ALA A 49 15.58 -4.24 -0.47
C ALA A 49 14.75 -4.83 -1.61
N ASP A 50 15.38 -5.71 -2.37
CA ASP A 50 14.74 -6.61 -3.32
C ASP A 50 15.18 -8.07 -3.08
N LEU A 51 14.80 -8.97 -3.97
CA LEU A 51 15.09 -10.40 -3.82
C LEU A 51 16.60 -10.73 -3.86
N LYS A 52 17.43 -9.90 -4.51
CA LYS A 52 18.83 -10.18 -4.81
C LYS A 52 19.81 -9.28 -4.05
N GLY A 53 19.30 -8.29 -3.31
CA GLY A 53 20.15 -7.36 -2.58
C GLY A 53 19.39 -6.24 -1.90
N TYR A 54 20.15 -5.39 -1.27
CA TYR A 54 19.62 -4.19 -0.61
C TYR A 54 20.56 -3.01 -0.81
N ALA A 55 20.05 -1.81 -0.54
CA ALA A 55 20.85 -0.60 -0.44
C ALA A 55 20.49 0.17 0.84
N TYR A 56 21.50 0.71 1.50
CA TYR A 56 21.35 1.53 2.70
C TYR A 56 22.29 2.72 2.67
N ALA A 57 21.77 3.89 3.02
CA ALA A 57 22.55 5.10 3.24
C ALA A 57 21.89 5.95 4.33
N SER A 58 22.57 6.17 5.45
CA SER A 58 22.03 6.94 6.60
C SER A 58 21.69 8.39 6.25
N GLN A 59 22.32 8.96 5.23
CA GLN A 59 22.08 10.32 4.73
C GLN A 59 21.05 10.39 3.60
N GLY A 60 20.39 9.25 3.28
CA GLY A 60 19.41 9.13 2.24
C GLY A 60 19.92 8.52 0.94
N LEU A 61 19.08 7.73 0.32
CA LEU A 61 19.30 7.11 -0.98
C LEU A 61 18.82 8.03 -2.11
N ASN A 62 19.57 8.08 -3.19
CA ASN A 62 19.10 8.74 -4.41
C ASN A 62 18.15 7.78 -5.14
N VAL A 63 16.86 8.16 -5.20
CA VAL A 63 15.79 7.32 -5.76
C VAL A 63 16.02 6.99 -7.22
N ASP A 64 16.45 7.96 -8.05
CA ASP A 64 16.68 7.74 -9.48
C ASP A 64 17.82 6.75 -9.70
N LYS A 65 18.89 6.83 -8.90
CA LYS A 65 19.98 5.85 -8.96
C LYS A 65 19.52 4.45 -8.54
N CYS A 66 18.66 4.33 -7.51
CA CYS A 66 18.08 3.04 -7.12
C CYS A 66 17.22 2.46 -8.24
N VAL A 67 16.35 3.26 -8.86
CA VAL A 67 15.51 2.84 -9.98
C VAL A 67 16.36 2.41 -11.18
N ASN A 68 17.40 3.18 -11.53
CA ASN A 68 18.32 2.85 -12.62
C ASN A 68 19.12 1.57 -12.35
N ALA A 69 19.64 1.38 -11.13
CA ALA A 69 20.34 0.14 -10.76
C ALA A 69 19.42 -1.08 -10.89
N TYR A 70 18.17 -0.97 -10.40
CA TYR A 70 17.19 -2.04 -10.52
C TYR A 70 16.81 -2.31 -11.98
N ALA A 71 16.57 -1.27 -12.79
CA ALA A 71 16.22 -1.43 -14.20
C ALA A 71 17.35 -2.06 -15.02
N THR A 72 18.61 -1.71 -14.72
CA THR A 72 19.77 -2.19 -15.49
C THR A 72 20.22 -3.58 -15.05
N HIS A 73 20.19 -3.89 -13.76
CA HIS A 73 20.80 -5.09 -13.19
C HIS A 73 19.79 -6.03 -12.50
N GLY A 74 18.52 -5.61 -12.37
CA GLY A 74 17.49 -6.38 -11.69
C GLY A 74 17.63 -6.42 -10.16
N SER A 75 18.43 -5.51 -9.57
CA SER A 75 18.59 -5.37 -8.12
C SER A 75 19.17 -4.03 -7.72
N VAL A 76 18.66 -3.48 -6.59
CA VAL A 76 19.25 -2.31 -5.92
C VAL A 76 20.59 -2.61 -5.27
N GLY A 77 20.92 -3.88 -5.07
CA GLY A 77 22.22 -4.31 -4.57
C GLY A 77 23.41 -3.91 -5.44
N TYR A 78 23.17 -3.52 -6.69
CA TYR A 78 24.19 -2.97 -7.60
C TYR A 78 24.37 -1.44 -7.49
N LEU A 79 23.70 -0.79 -6.55
CA LEU A 79 23.90 0.65 -6.34
C LEU A 79 25.34 0.90 -5.88
N GLU A 80 26.09 1.75 -6.60
CA GLU A 80 27.52 2.03 -6.35
C GLU A 80 27.81 2.48 -4.90
N ALA A 81 26.91 3.31 -4.35
CA ALA A 81 27.03 3.79 -2.99
C ALA A 81 25.93 3.21 -2.10
N GLY A 82 26.28 2.26 -1.26
CA GLY A 82 25.38 1.65 -0.27
C GLY A 82 24.65 0.40 -0.73
N GLY A 83 24.87 -0.08 -1.97
CA GLY A 83 24.30 -1.34 -2.49
C GLY A 83 25.11 -2.56 -1.99
N THR A 84 24.38 -3.64 -1.70
CA THR A 84 24.94 -4.93 -1.29
C THR A 84 24.11 -6.06 -1.92
N LEU A 85 24.76 -6.97 -2.63
CA LEU A 85 24.12 -8.18 -3.13
C LEU A 85 24.01 -9.21 -2.00
N SER A 86 22.83 -9.79 -1.83
CA SER A 86 22.57 -10.80 -0.80
C SER A 86 21.34 -11.63 -1.12
N ASN A 87 21.40 -12.92 -0.79
CA ASN A 87 20.24 -13.81 -0.81
C ASN A 87 19.39 -13.71 0.48
N GLN A 88 19.87 -12.95 1.47
CA GLN A 88 19.20 -12.67 2.75
C GLN A 88 18.97 -11.17 2.91
N SER A 89 18.65 -10.48 1.81
CA SER A 89 18.63 -9.03 1.69
C SER A 89 17.80 -8.33 2.78
N ILE A 90 16.63 -8.86 3.12
CA ILE A 90 15.76 -8.30 4.17
C ILE A 90 16.42 -8.47 5.55
N GLN A 91 16.89 -9.67 5.87
CA GLN A 91 17.50 -9.98 7.18
C GLN A 91 18.72 -9.10 7.41
N GLU A 92 19.64 -9.07 6.45
CA GLU A 92 20.87 -8.27 6.55
C GLU A 92 20.57 -6.77 6.61
N LEU A 93 19.55 -6.29 5.85
CA LEU A 93 19.15 -4.89 5.92
C LEU A 93 18.64 -4.52 7.31
N ILE A 94 17.78 -5.35 7.93
CA ILE A 94 17.26 -5.13 9.28
C ILE A 94 18.43 -5.02 10.30
N GLU A 95 19.41 -5.89 10.17
CA GLU A 95 20.55 -5.96 11.11
C GLU A 95 21.57 -4.84 10.94
N ASN A 96 21.71 -4.30 9.72
CA ASN A 96 22.77 -3.35 9.37
C ASN A 96 22.28 -1.93 9.08
N SER A 97 21.02 -1.63 9.37
CA SER A 97 20.45 -0.31 9.09
C SER A 97 19.73 0.29 10.30
N GLU A 98 19.71 1.61 10.33
CA GLU A 98 18.92 2.37 11.28
C GLU A 98 17.73 3.01 10.53
N VAL A 99 16.55 2.48 10.75
CA VAL A 99 15.29 2.87 10.08
C VAL A 99 14.20 3.05 11.12
N ASP A 100 13.43 4.14 11.04
CA ASP A 100 12.34 4.41 11.97
C ASP A 100 11.08 3.62 11.61
N GLY A 101 10.89 3.33 10.30
CA GLY A 101 9.78 2.52 9.85
C GLY A 101 9.94 2.01 8.42
N TYR A 102 9.36 0.82 8.16
CA TYR A 102 9.39 0.18 6.87
C TYR A 102 8.00 0.11 6.23
N PHE A 103 7.95 0.39 4.93
CA PHE A 103 6.82 0.01 4.08
C PHE A 103 7.13 -1.32 3.39
N LEU A 104 6.25 -2.30 3.59
CA LEU A 104 6.37 -3.64 3.03
C LEU A 104 5.61 -3.70 1.69
N ALA A 105 6.29 -3.43 0.59
CA ALA A 105 5.78 -3.55 -0.79
C ALA A 105 6.07 -4.97 -1.33
N LEU A 106 5.69 -5.98 -0.55
CA LEU A 106 6.01 -7.39 -0.77
C LEU A 106 4.81 -8.15 -1.38
N PRO A 107 5.02 -9.31 -2.03
CA PRO A 107 3.95 -10.15 -2.53
C PRO A 107 3.00 -10.63 -1.42
N ASN A 108 1.70 -10.76 -1.73
CA ASN A 108 0.71 -11.30 -0.79
C ASN A 108 0.75 -12.83 -0.68
N LEU A 109 1.42 -13.53 -1.59
CA LEU A 109 1.47 -14.99 -1.62
C LEU A 109 2.89 -15.53 -1.49
N PRO A 110 3.09 -16.62 -0.77
CA PRO A 110 2.08 -17.34 0.04
C PRO A 110 1.57 -16.51 1.22
N ASN A 111 0.38 -16.80 1.72
CA ASN A 111 -0.27 -16.04 2.79
C ASN A 111 0.59 -15.88 4.06
N THR A 112 1.53 -16.79 4.30
CA THR A 112 2.46 -16.76 5.45
C THR A 112 3.68 -15.86 5.21
N PHE A 113 3.91 -15.37 3.99
CA PHE A 113 5.17 -14.70 3.64
C PHE A 113 5.38 -13.41 4.44
N ILE A 114 4.40 -12.52 4.47
CA ILE A 114 4.50 -11.25 5.21
C ILE A 114 4.63 -11.50 6.73
N ALA A 115 3.89 -12.46 7.27
CA ALA A 115 4.03 -12.86 8.67
C ALA A 115 5.44 -13.39 8.98
N SER A 116 6.05 -14.14 8.06
CA SER A 116 7.44 -14.62 8.22
C SER A 116 8.45 -13.47 8.19
N VAL A 117 8.24 -12.45 7.34
CA VAL A 117 9.07 -11.23 7.34
C VAL A 117 8.91 -10.46 8.65
N ALA A 118 7.68 -10.29 9.15
CA ALA A 118 7.44 -9.66 10.44
C ALA A 118 8.19 -10.37 11.59
N GLN A 119 8.23 -11.71 11.57
CA GLN A 119 8.99 -12.49 12.53
C GLN A 119 10.51 -12.29 12.42
N MET A 120 11.06 -11.94 11.23
CA MET A 120 12.48 -11.57 11.11
C MET A 120 12.78 -10.32 11.94
N PHE A 121 11.94 -9.27 11.85
CA PHE A 121 12.07 -8.07 12.68
C PHE A 121 12.05 -8.38 14.17
N MET A 122 11.12 -9.24 14.63
CA MET A 122 11.05 -9.65 16.05
C MET A 122 12.32 -10.38 16.50
N ARG A 123 12.83 -11.32 15.67
CA ARG A 123 14.07 -12.08 15.99
C ARG A 123 15.31 -11.22 16.01
N SER A 124 15.36 -10.18 15.18
CA SER A 124 16.47 -9.19 15.16
C SER A 124 16.37 -8.16 16.28
N HIS A 125 15.37 -8.27 17.16
CA HIS A 125 15.11 -7.28 18.22
C HIS A 125 14.96 -5.84 17.70
N TRP A 126 14.56 -5.70 16.43
CA TRP A 126 14.32 -4.40 15.83
C TRP A 126 13.06 -3.75 16.43
N GLN A 127 13.13 -2.46 16.67
CA GLN A 127 12.02 -1.67 17.19
C GLN A 127 11.69 -0.54 16.23
N GLY A 128 10.43 -0.35 15.92
CA GLY A 128 9.98 0.67 15.00
C GLY A 128 8.59 0.39 14.45
N VAL A 129 8.30 0.93 13.29
CA VAL A 129 6.98 0.85 12.66
C VAL A 129 7.04 0.04 11.38
N LEU A 130 6.14 -0.94 11.26
CA LEU A 130 5.91 -1.68 10.02
C LEU A 130 4.55 -1.31 9.44
N VAL A 131 4.49 -1.10 8.13
CA VAL A 131 3.25 -0.83 7.40
C VAL A 131 3.23 -1.68 6.13
N ASP A 132 2.11 -2.31 5.84
CA ASP A 132 1.87 -3.03 4.60
C ASP A 132 0.62 -2.54 3.85
N ALA A 133 0.43 -3.04 2.64
CA ALA A 133 -0.76 -2.85 1.83
C ALA A 133 -1.36 -4.20 1.40
N ILE A 134 -1.38 -5.17 2.34
CA ILE A 134 -1.93 -6.51 2.09
C ILE A 134 -3.42 -6.41 1.77
N LYS A 135 -3.85 -7.16 0.76
CA LYS A 135 -5.26 -7.21 0.35
C LYS A 135 -5.99 -8.51 0.72
N ARG A 136 -5.27 -9.57 1.09
CA ARG A 136 -5.84 -10.90 1.33
C ARG A 136 -6.20 -11.11 2.80
N THR A 137 -7.46 -11.49 3.07
CA THR A 137 -7.95 -11.84 4.41
C THR A 137 -7.08 -12.89 5.08
N SER A 138 -6.81 -14.00 4.37
CA SER A 138 -5.99 -15.10 4.90
C SER A 138 -4.56 -14.68 5.28
N ALA A 139 -3.98 -13.68 4.62
CA ALA A 139 -2.65 -13.16 4.97
C ALA A 139 -2.70 -12.25 6.21
N VAL A 140 -3.74 -11.42 6.33
CA VAL A 140 -3.98 -10.59 7.52
C VAL A 140 -4.23 -11.46 8.75
N GLU A 141 -4.99 -12.55 8.63
CA GLU A 141 -5.24 -13.48 9.72
C GLU A 141 -3.95 -14.13 10.24
N GLN A 142 -2.93 -14.38 9.37
CA GLN A 142 -1.61 -14.82 9.82
C GLN A 142 -0.89 -13.76 10.65
N LEU A 143 -1.04 -12.48 10.33
CA LEU A 143 -0.48 -11.38 11.14
C LEU A 143 -1.23 -11.23 12.47
N LEU A 144 -2.57 -11.34 12.45
CA LEU A 144 -3.40 -11.26 13.67
C LEU A 144 -3.00 -12.33 14.69
N ALA A 145 -2.61 -13.54 14.23
CA ALA A 145 -2.09 -14.59 15.09
C ALA A 145 -0.76 -14.22 15.80
N LEU A 146 -0.06 -13.17 15.35
CA LEU A 146 1.18 -12.66 15.95
C LEU A 146 0.96 -11.43 16.84
N LYS A 147 -0.28 -11.00 17.09
CA LYS A 147 -0.61 -9.74 17.77
C LYS A 147 0.18 -9.53 19.08
N ASP A 148 0.18 -10.52 19.95
CA ASP A 148 0.86 -10.43 21.25
C ASP A 148 2.39 -10.37 21.10
N GLN A 149 2.93 -11.00 20.06
CA GLN A 149 4.37 -11.00 19.78
C GLN A 149 4.84 -9.61 19.32
N PHE A 150 4.04 -8.87 18.54
CA PHE A 150 4.34 -7.48 18.17
C PHE A 150 4.44 -6.58 19.40
N GLN A 151 3.49 -6.71 20.31
CA GLN A 151 3.51 -5.95 21.57
C GLN A 151 4.73 -6.29 22.41
N ALA A 152 5.06 -7.55 22.57
CA ALA A 152 6.23 -8.02 23.34
C ALA A 152 7.56 -7.55 22.70
N ALA A 153 7.63 -7.50 21.37
CA ALA A 153 8.80 -7.02 20.63
C ALA A 153 8.88 -5.49 20.54
N GLN A 154 7.92 -4.75 21.08
CA GLN A 154 7.81 -3.29 20.98
C GLN A 154 7.79 -2.79 19.52
N ILE A 155 7.13 -3.51 18.64
CA ILE A 155 6.90 -3.14 17.25
C ILE A 155 5.46 -2.63 17.09
N THR A 156 5.29 -1.49 16.42
CA THR A 156 3.97 -1.01 15.99
C THR A 156 3.77 -1.42 14.53
N TYR A 157 2.85 -2.32 14.28
CA TYR A 157 2.54 -2.80 12.93
C TYR A 157 1.15 -2.33 12.52
N LEU A 158 1.04 -1.70 11.35
CA LEU A 158 -0.25 -1.34 10.75
C LEU A 158 -0.42 -2.12 9.43
N THR A 159 -1.45 -2.95 9.37
CA THR A 159 -1.72 -3.82 8.22
C THR A 159 -2.89 -3.33 7.37
N GLY A 160 -2.83 -3.59 6.06
CA GLY A 160 -3.86 -3.24 5.10
C GLY A 160 -3.97 -1.74 4.81
N CYS A 161 -2.85 -1.05 4.81
CA CYS A 161 -2.78 0.41 4.75
C CYS A 161 -2.66 0.96 3.33
N GLY A 162 -3.34 0.32 2.37
CA GLY A 162 -3.34 0.73 0.96
C GLY A 162 -4.52 1.61 0.56
N ALA A 163 -4.98 1.44 -0.68
CA ALA A 163 -6.18 2.10 -1.16
C ALA A 163 -7.44 1.33 -0.69
N THR A 164 -7.42 0.00 -0.86
CA THR A 164 -8.38 -0.96 -0.33
C THR A 164 -7.62 -2.29 -0.12
N PRO A 165 -7.52 -2.77 1.12
CA PRO A 165 -7.78 -2.06 2.36
C PRO A 165 -6.97 -0.78 2.54
N GLY A 166 -7.46 0.10 3.39
CA GLY A 166 -6.79 1.34 3.78
C GLY A 166 -7.69 2.56 3.62
N LEU A 167 -7.52 3.32 2.55
CA LEU A 167 -8.27 4.56 2.32
C LEU A 167 -9.79 4.33 2.30
N LEU A 168 -10.25 3.33 1.54
CA LEU A 168 -11.68 3.03 1.45
C LEU A 168 -12.22 2.39 2.74
N THR A 169 -11.41 1.58 3.43
CA THR A 169 -11.75 1.01 4.74
C THR A 169 -11.96 2.12 5.76
N ALA A 170 -11.05 3.08 5.86
CA ALA A 170 -11.18 4.23 6.74
C ALA A 170 -12.43 5.07 6.39
N ALA A 171 -12.70 5.29 5.10
CA ALA A 171 -13.90 5.99 4.65
C ALA A 171 -15.18 5.24 5.06
N ALA A 172 -15.19 3.90 5.00
CA ALA A 172 -16.30 3.09 5.46
C ALA A 172 -16.54 3.21 6.97
N VAL A 173 -15.46 3.19 7.78
CA VAL A 173 -15.54 3.40 9.25
C VAL A 173 -16.13 4.76 9.57
N LEU A 174 -15.72 5.81 8.87
CA LEU A 174 -16.26 7.16 9.05
C LEU A 174 -17.74 7.24 8.65
N ALA A 175 -18.10 6.68 7.50
CA ALA A 175 -19.47 6.66 7.01
C ALA A 175 -20.42 5.90 7.95
N ALA A 176 -19.93 4.79 8.55
CA ALA A 176 -20.68 3.96 9.48
C ALA A 176 -21.22 4.73 10.70
N GLN A 177 -20.55 5.83 11.11
CA GLN A 177 -20.98 6.65 12.24
C GLN A 177 -22.36 7.31 12.03
N SER A 178 -22.85 7.38 10.80
CA SER A 178 -24.16 7.96 10.46
C SER A 178 -25.33 6.97 10.61
N TYR A 179 -25.05 5.71 10.93
CA TYR A 179 -26.06 4.64 10.92
C TYR A 179 -26.25 3.99 12.28
N ALA A 180 -27.51 3.69 12.60
CA ALA A 180 -27.87 2.84 13.73
C ALA A 180 -27.65 1.35 13.43
N GLU A 181 -27.68 0.98 12.14
CA GLU A 181 -27.45 -0.39 11.67
C GLU A 181 -26.85 -0.36 10.27
N ILE A 182 -25.76 -1.10 10.06
CA ILE A 182 -25.16 -1.29 8.74
C ILE A 182 -25.80 -2.52 8.07
N HIS A 183 -26.32 -2.32 6.87
CA HIS A 183 -26.90 -3.41 6.07
C HIS A 183 -25.86 -4.04 5.15
N SER A 184 -25.05 -3.22 4.47
CA SER A 184 -24.01 -3.71 3.57
C SER A 184 -22.90 -2.67 3.36
N ILE A 185 -21.69 -3.16 3.12
CA ILE A 185 -20.57 -2.37 2.63
C ILE A 185 -20.10 -3.00 1.32
N LYS A 186 -20.16 -2.22 0.24
CA LYS A 186 -19.71 -2.65 -1.08
C LYS A 186 -18.50 -1.83 -1.51
N ILE A 187 -17.39 -2.50 -1.73
CA ILE A 187 -16.16 -1.91 -2.28
C ILE A 187 -16.02 -2.35 -3.73
N THR A 188 -15.85 -1.38 -4.62
CA THR A 188 -15.69 -1.62 -6.03
C THR A 188 -14.44 -0.94 -6.53
N PHE A 189 -13.61 -1.63 -7.31
CA PHE A 189 -12.40 -1.05 -7.89
C PHE A 189 -12.36 -1.18 -9.41
N GLY A 190 -11.78 -0.17 -10.06
CA GLY A 190 -11.45 -0.18 -11.49
C GLY A 190 -9.94 -0.08 -11.66
N VAL A 191 -9.37 -0.97 -12.47
CA VAL A 191 -7.95 -0.98 -12.80
C VAL A 191 -7.78 -1.07 -14.31
N GLY A 192 -7.13 -0.07 -14.90
CA GLY A 192 -6.66 -0.11 -16.28
C GLY A 192 -5.16 -0.38 -16.31
N ILE A 193 -4.70 -1.26 -17.20
CA ILE A 193 -3.32 -1.69 -17.25
C ILE A 193 -2.54 -0.89 -18.30
N ALA A 194 -1.65 -0.03 -17.83
CA ALA A 194 -0.74 0.76 -18.67
C ALA A 194 0.56 0.01 -19.02
N ASN A 195 0.97 -0.95 -18.19
CA ASN A 195 2.20 -1.73 -18.37
C ASN A 195 1.88 -3.23 -18.22
N TRP A 196 1.62 -3.87 -19.35
CA TRP A 196 1.30 -5.28 -19.41
C TRP A 196 2.41 -6.17 -18.85
N GLU A 197 3.67 -5.92 -19.21
CA GLU A 197 4.80 -6.74 -18.79
C GLU A 197 4.96 -6.75 -17.25
N ALA A 198 4.71 -5.63 -16.62
CA ALA A 198 4.73 -5.56 -15.15
C ALA A 198 3.52 -6.27 -14.52
N TYR A 199 2.32 -6.13 -15.11
CA TYR A 199 1.09 -6.74 -14.60
C TYR A 199 1.03 -8.25 -14.87
N ARG A 200 1.60 -8.71 -15.95
CA ARG A 200 1.67 -10.13 -16.33
C ARG A 200 2.23 -11.02 -15.20
N ALA A 201 3.13 -10.49 -14.39
CA ALA A 201 3.68 -11.20 -13.24
C ALA A 201 2.65 -11.49 -12.14
N THR A 202 1.59 -10.69 -12.03
CA THR A 202 0.59 -10.74 -10.94
C THR A 202 -0.82 -11.09 -11.39
N ILE A 203 -1.11 -11.09 -12.69
CA ILE A 203 -2.46 -11.34 -13.22
C ILE A 203 -3.10 -12.64 -12.72
N ARG A 204 -2.29 -13.66 -12.44
CA ARG A 204 -2.78 -14.94 -11.92
C ARG A 204 -3.39 -14.83 -10.52
N GLU A 205 -3.02 -13.80 -9.76
CA GLU A 205 -3.68 -13.49 -8.49
C GLU A 205 -5.13 -13.04 -8.72
N ASP A 206 -5.37 -12.22 -9.75
CA ASP A 206 -6.72 -11.77 -10.09
C ASP A 206 -7.54 -12.88 -10.75
N ILE A 207 -6.93 -13.66 -11.65
CA ILE A 207 -7.57 -14.84 -12.26
C ILE A 207 -8.05 -15.84 -11.19
N ALA A 208 -7.32 -16.00 -10.10
CA ALA A 208 -7.70 -16.90 -9.00
C ALA A 208 -9.05 -16.53 -8.35
N HIS A 209 -9.53 -15.31 -8.54
CA HIS A 209 -10.83 -14.85 -8.04
C HIS A 209 -11.97 -14.96 -9.06
N LEU A 210 -11.69 -15.41 -10.29
CA LEU A 210 -12.74 -15.64 -11.28
C LEU A 210 -13.54 -16.92 -10.95
N PRO A 211 -14.84 -16.98 -11.32
CA PRO A 211 -15.64 -18.19 -11.16
C PRO A 211 -14.98 -19.42 -11.79
N GLY A 212 -14.84 -20.49 -11.01
CA GLY A 212 -14.24 -21.75 -11.47
C GLY A 212 -12.70 -21.78 -11.44
N TYR A 213 -12.03 -20.75 -10.94
CA TYR A 213 -10.59 -20.74 -10.70
C TYR A 213 -10.28 -20.86 -9.20
N SER A 214 -9.07 -21.33 -8.91
CA SER A 214 -8.45 -21.32 -7.58
C SER A 214 -7.03 -20.77 -7.70
N VAL A 215 -6.39 -20.47 -6.57
CA VAL A 215 -4.99 -20.03 -6.53
C VAL A 215 -4.08 -21.05 -7.21
N GLU A 216 -4.26 -22.34 -6.92
CA GLU A 216 -3.46 -23.43 -7.49
C GLU A 216 -3.68 -23.53 -9.01
N ARG A 217 -4.93 -23.48 -9.45
CA ARG A 217 -5.27 -23.53 -10.88
C ARG A 217 -4.71 -22.32 -11.64
N ALA A 218 -4.91 -21.12 -11.11
CA ALA A 218 -4.42 -19.91 -11.75
C ALA A 218 -2.88 -19.88 -11.85
N ARG A 219 -2.18 -20.32 -10.79
CA ARG A 219 -0.71 -20.42 -10.80
C ARG A 219 -0.18 -21.44 -11.79
N ALA A 220 -0.90 -22.54 -12.01
CA ALA A 220 -0.51 -23.57 -12.96
C ALA A 220 -0.75 -23.19 -14.43
N MET A 221 -1.46 -22.09 -14.71
CA MET A 221 -1.70 -21.63 -16.08
C MET A 221 -0.40 -21.20 -16.76
N THR A 222 -0.22 -21.65 -18.01
CA THR A 222 0.83 -21.10 -18.87
C THR A 222 0.46 -19.70 -19.34
N ASP A 223 1.42 -18.98 -19.92
CA ASP A 223 1.15 -17.66 -20.47
C ASP A 223 0.17 -17.72 -21.65
N GLU A 224 0.23 -18.75 -22.47
CA GLU A 224 -0.71 -18.99 -23.56
C GLU A 224 -2.13 -19.22 -23.06
N GLN A 225 -2.30 -19.94 -21.94
CA GLN A 225 -3.62 -20.13 -21.32
C GLN A 225 -4.18 -18.85 -20.73
N VAL A 226 -3.34 -17.98 -20.20
CA VAL A 226 -3.73 -16.65 -19.75
C VAL A 226 -4.19 -15.80 -20.95
N GLU A 227 -3.44 -15.78 -22.06
CA GLU A 227 -3.82 -15.02 -23.25
C GLU A 227 -5.14 -15.53 -23.86
N VAL A 228 -5.37 -16.84 -23.90
CA VAL A 228 -6.66 -17.41 -24.35
C VAL A 228 -7.82 -16.90 -23.48
N LEU A 229 -7.67 -16.91 -22.16
CA LEU A 229 -8.69 -16.37 -21.23
C LEU A 229 -8.93 -14.88 -21.49
N LEU A 230 -7.87 -14.11 -21.71
CA LEU A 230 -7.98 -12.67 -21.99
C LEU A 230 -8.64 -12.40 -23.35
N ASP A 231 -8.43 -13.26 -24.34
CA ASP A 231 -9.13 -13.15 -25.63
C ASP A 231 -10.62 -13.46 -25.49
N GLU A 232 -10.98 -14.49 -24.72
CA GLU A 232 -12.38 -14.85 -24.43
C GLU A 232 -13.12 -13.74 -23.68
N THR A 233 -12.43 -13.01 -22.80
CA THR A 233 -13.01 -11.91 -21.98
C THR A 233 -12.79 -10.53 -22.61
N ASN A 234 -12.23 -10.46 -23.82
CA ASN A 234 -11.84 -9.22 -24.48
C ASN A 234 -10.89 -8.34 -23.61
N GLY A 235 -10.04 -9.00 -22.82
CA GLY A 235 -9.11 -8.36 -21.91
C GLY A 235 -9.73 -7.84 -20.61
N VAL A 236 -11.03 -8.04 -20.38
CA VAL A 236 -11.72 -7.52 -19.20
C VAL A 236 -12.01 -8.65 -18.22
N LEU A 237 -11.47 -8.54 -17.01
CA LEU A 237 -11.74 -9.45 -15.90
C LEU A 237 -12.71 -8.78 -14.92
N THR A 238 -13.87 -9.41 -14.70
CA THR A 238 -14.84 -8.97 -13.69
C THR A 238 -14.71 -9.86 -12.47
N LEU A 239 -14.34 -9.26 -11.35
CA LEU A 239 -14.09 -9.93 -10.07
C LEU A 239 -15.28 -9.65 -9.15
N GLU A 240 -15.95 -10.70 -8.68
CA GLU A 240 -17.11 -10.59 -7.81
C GLU A 240 -16.84 -11.25 -6.47
N ASN A 241 -17.15 -10.53 -5.39
CA ASN A 241 -17.05 -11.02 -4.01
C ASN A 241 -15.74 -11.80 -3.73
N MET A 242 -14.63 -11.17 -4.08
CA MET A 242 -13.31 -11.76 -3.89
C MET A 242 -12.89 -11.76 -2.41
N GLU A 243 -12.02 -12.67 -2.02
CA GLU A 243 -11.33 -12.63 -0.72
C GLU A 243 -10.58 -11.31 -0.58
N HIS A 244 -10.95 -10.50 0.40
CA HIS A 244 -10.34 -9.19 0.58
C HIS A 244 -10.40 -8.73 2.04
N ALA A 245 -9.27 -8.29 2.59
CA ALA A 245 -9.10 -8.06 4.01
C ALA A 245 -9.93 -6.90 4.60
N ASP A 246 -10.62 -6.12 3.78
CA ASP A 246 -11.61 -5.15 4.29
C ASP A 246 -12.68 -5.84 5.16
N ASP A 247 -13.05 -7.09 4.85
CA ASP A 247 -14.04 -7.86 5.60
C ASP A 247 -13.64 -8.06 7.06
N VAL A 248 -12.48 -8.64 7.30
CA VAL A 248 -11.96 -8.89 8.65
C VAL A 248 -11.61 -7.59 9.38
N MET A 249 -11.13 -6.56 8.67
CA MET A 249 -10.78 -5.29 9.29
C MET A 249 -11.99 -4.52 9.77
N LEU A 250 -13.06 -4.47 8.99
CA LEU A 250 -14.30 -3.81 9.37
C LEU A 250 -15.03 -4.56 10.50
N GLU A 251 -14.94 -5.89 10.52
CA GLU A 251 -15.45 -6.71 11.63
C GLU A 251 -14.67 -6.43 12.93
N LEU A 252 -13.33 -6.41 12.87
CA LEU A 252 -12.47 -6.11 14.04
C LEU A 252 -12.69 -4.69 14.58
N ALA A 253 -12.95 -3.73 13.70
CA ALA A 253 -13.30 -2.36 14.08
C ALA A 253 -14.74 -2.22 14.62
N GLY A 254 -15.52 -3.29 14.66
CA GLY A 254 -16.89 -3.30 15.17
C GLY A 254 -17.89 -2.58 14.26
N VAL A 255 -17.61 -2.46 12.97
CA VAL A 255 -18.47 -1.77 12.01
C VAL A 255 -19.65 -2.66 11.59
N CYS A 256 -19.37 -3.90 11.18
CA CYS A 256 -20.39 -4.89 10.83
C CYS A 256 -19.76 -6.30 10.78
N ASP A 257 -20.61 -7.33 10.71
CA ASP A 257 -20.16 -8.69 10.45
C ASP A 257 -19.53 -8.77 9.03
N ARG A 258 -18.49 -9.58 8.85
CA ARG A 258 -17.74 -9.69 7.58
C ARG A 258 -18.59 -10.14 6.40
N ASP A 259 -19.68 -10.87 6.61
CA ASP A 259 -20.59 -11.33 5.57
C ASP A 259 -21.39 -10.20 4.90
N ARG A 260 -21.43 -9.01 5.54
CA ARG A 260 -22.01 -7.78 4.99
C ARG A 260 -21.05 -6.98 4.13
N VAL A 261 -19.79 -7.41 4.03
CA VAL A 261 -18.76 -6.73 3.23
C VAL A 261 -18.55 -7.50 1.93
N THR A 262 -18.66 -6.82 0.80
CA THR A 262 -18.37 -7.38 -0.52
C THR A 262 -17.34 -6.53 -1.23
N VAL A 263 -16.32 -7.19 -1.80
CA VAL A 263 -15.27 -6.53 -2.58
C VAL A 263 -15.21 -7.16 -3.96
N GLY A 264 -15.19 -6.33 -4.98
CA GLY A 264 -15.08 -6.77 -6.36
C GLY A 264 -14.65 -5.62 -7.26
N GLY A 265 -14.50 -5.91 -8.57
CA GLY A 265 -14.08 -4.86 -9.48
C GLY A 265 -13.90 -5.32 -10.90
N VAL A 266 -13.36 -4.43 -11.70
CA VAL A 266 -13.09 -4.67 -13.11
C VAL A 266 -11.64 -4.32 -13.42
N VAL A 267 -10.92 -5.26 -14.01
CA VAL A 267 -9.57 -5.06 -14.52
C VAL A 267 -9.63 -5.09 -16.04
N ASP A 268 -9.20 -4.02 -16.70
CA ASP A 268 -9.02 -3.97 -18.15
C ASP A 268 -7.53 -4.09 -18.46
N THR A 269 -7.14 -5.23 -19.01
CA THR A 269 -5.74 -5.57 -19.29
C THR A 269 -5.23 -4.95 -20.59
N ARG A 270 -6.13 -4.41 -21.41
CA ARG A 270 -5.83 -3.86 -22.75
C ARG A 270 -5.99 -2.35 -22.84
N ASN A 271 -6.50 -1.71 -21.78
CA ASN A 271 -6.73 -0.28 -21.74
C ASN A 271 -6.17 0.32 -20.44
N PRO A 272 -5.31 1.35 -20.52
CA PRO A 272 -4.77 2.00 -19.33
C PRO A 272 -5.79 2.83 -18.56
N LYS A 273 -6.94 3.16 -19.18
CA LYS A 273 -8.01 3.89 -18.51
C LYS A 273 -8.78 2.95 -17.58
N LYS A 274 -9.08 3.42 -16.37
CA LYS A 274 -9.95 2.69 -15.43
C LYS A 274 -11.30 2.42 -16.06
N PRO A 275 -11.78 1.16 -16.13
CA PRO A 275 -13.09 0.82 -16.70
C PRO A 275 -14.25 1.31 -15.84
N ILE A 276 -14.07 1.40 -14.53
CA ILE A 276 -15.04 1.91 -13.55
C ILE A 276 -14.30 2.67 -12.45
N SER A 277 -15.00 3.59 -11.77
CA SER A 277 -14.44 4.31 -10.62
C SER A 277 -14.27 3.41 -9.40
N THR A 278 -13.19 3.62 -8.65
CA THR A 278 -12.94 2.91 -7.40
C THR A 278 -13.66 3.64 -6.26
N ASN A 279 -14.55 2.93 -5.55
CA ASN A 279 -15.38 3.52 -4.51
C ASN A 279 -15.76 2.52 -3.41
N VAL A 280 -16.20 3.04 -2.26
CA VAL A 280 -16.90 2.30 -1.23
C VAL A 280 -18.31 2.88 -1.03
N GLN A 281 -19.30 2.01 -0.91
CA GLN A 281 -20.67 2.33 -0.59
C GLN A 281 -21.04 1.68 0.74
N VAL A 282 -21.49 2.49 1.69
CA VAL A 282 -21.98 2.02 3.00
C VAL A 282 -23.47 2.28 3.05
N THR A 283 -24.27 1.22 3.09
CA THR A 283 -25.72 1.29 3.17
C THR A 283 -26.18 0.84 4.55
N GLY A 284 -27.04 1.63 5.15
CA GLY A 284 -27.54 1.35 6.48
C GLY A 284 -28.82 2.08 6.81
N ARG A 285 -29.34 1.82 8.01
CA ARG A 285 -30.50 2.51 8.58
C ARG A 285 -30.01 3.63 9.47
N THR A 286 -30.41 4.87 9.18
CA THR A 286 -30.10 6.05 9.99
C THR A 286 -30.80 6.00 11.34
N PHE A 287 -30.42 6.89 12.26
CA PHE A 287 -31.07 7.04 13.57
C PHE A 287 -32.53 7.49 13.46
N GLU A 288 -32.95 8.09 12.33
CA GLU A 288 -34.35 8.42 12.04
C GLU A 288 -35.12 7.25 11.40
N GLY A 289 -34.52 6.07 11.25
CA GLY A 289 -35.13 4.86 10.69
C GLY A 289 -35.15 4.79 9.17
N LYS A 290 -34.49 5.71 8.46
CA LYS A 290 -34.43 5.74 7.00
C LYS A 290 -33.28 4.90 6.47
N ILE A 291 -33.47 4.25 5.34
CA ILE A 291 -32.37 3.60 4.60
C ILE A 291 -31.66 4.68 3.77
N SER A 292 -30.33 4.72 3.90
CA SER A 292 -29.47 5.66 3.19
C SER A 292 -28.16 4.99 2.78
N THR A 293 -27.47 5.58 1.82
CA THR A 293 -26.17 5.12 1.35
C THR A 293 -25.19 6.28 1.29
N HIS A 294 -24.03 6.13 1.96
CA HIS A 294 -22.87 7.00 1.76
C HIS A 294 -21.93 6.38 0.74
N THR A 295 -21.38 7.21 -0.13
CA THR A 295 -20.41 6.79 -1.14
C THR A 295 -19.17 7.66 -1.05
N PHE A 296 -18.00 7.02 -0.98
CA PHE A 296 -16.71 7.69 -1.16
C PHE A 296 -16.04 7.14 -2.41
N THR A 297 -15.66 8.03 -3.34
CA THR A 297 -15.07 7.68 -4.64
C THR A 297 -13.68 8.27 -4.76
N LEU A 298 -12.71 7.46 -5.19
CA LEU A 298 -11.36 7.92 -5.51
C LEU A 298 -11.36 8.63 -6.86
N GLY A 299 -10.55 9.71 -6.98
CA GLY A 299 -10.34 10.41 -8.24
C GLY A 299 -9.71 9.49 -9.29
N ASP A 300 -10.20 9.58 -10.53
CA ASP A 300 -9.73 8.74 -11.63
C ASP A 300 -8.36 9.20 -12.16
N GLU A 301 -7.98 10.46 -11.91
CA GLU A 301 -6.67 11.03 -12.25
C GLU A 301 -5.54 10.50 -11.37
N THR A 302 -5.86 9.98 -10.19
CA THR A 302 -4.85 9.49 -9.25
C THR A 302 -4.49 8.04 -9.57
N SER A 303 -3.20 7.76 -9.72
CA SER A 303 -2.75 6.39 -9.93
C SER A 303 -3.02 5.50 -8.73
N MET A 304 -3.27 4.21 -8.94
CA MET A 304 -3.43 3.24 -7.84
C MET A 304 -2.20 3.21 -6.93
N ALA A 305 -0.99 3.27 -7.51
CA ALA A 305 0.24 3.31 -6.74
C ALA A 305 0.30 4.53 -5.81
N ALA A 306 -0.11 5.71 -6.29
CA ALA A 306 -0.16 6.91 -5.46
C ALA A 306 -1.22 6.81 -4.35
N ASN A 307 -2.40 6.26 -4.65
CA ASN A 307 -3.45 6.01 -3.66
C ASN A 307 -3.00 5.00 -2.58
N VAL A 308 -2.29 3.94 -2.97
CA VAL A 308 -1.75 2.95 -2.03
C VAL A 308 -0.62 3.56 -1.20
N CYS A 309 0.43 4.09 -1.84
CA CYS A 309 1.62 4.57 -1.14
C CYS A 309 1.34 5.84 -0.31
N GLY A 310 0.53 6.76 -0.82
CA GLY A 310 0.15 7.97 -0.09
C GLY A 310 -0.55 7.65 1.23
N THR A 311 -1.51 6.73 1.17
CA THR A 311 -2.23 6.25 2.34
C THR A 311 -1.30 5.50 3.29
N ALA A 312 -0.47 4.58 2.78
CA ALA A 312 0.48 3.81 3.60
C ALA A 312 1.44 4.72 4.37
N PHE A 313 1.93 5.79 3.75
CA PHE A 313 2.78 6.76 4.46
C PHE A 313 2.02 7.62 5.48
N GLY A 314 0.74 7.87 5.27
CA GLY A 314 -0.12 8.44 6.27
C GLY A 314 -0.22 7.54 7.51
N TYR A 315 -0.40 6.23 7.30
CA TYR A 315 -0.39 5.23 8.36
C TYR A 315 0.98 5.06 9.01
N LEU A 316 2.07 5.10 8.23
CA LEU A 316 3.43 5.07 8.78
C LEU A 316 3.67 6.21 9.77
N LYS A 317 3.23 7.43 9.45
CA LYS A 317 3.28 8.58 10.37
C LYS A 317 2.44 8.35 11.62
N ALA A 318 1.23 7.82 11.47
CA ALA A 318 0.39 7.47 12.61
C ALA A 318 1.05 6.42 13.50
N GLY A 319 1.65 5.38 12.91
CA GLY A 319 2.41 4.35 13.61
C GLY A 319 3.59 4.93 14.39
N ILE A 320 4.37 5.82 13.79
CA ILE A 320 5.50 6.50 14.48
C ILE A 320 5.01 7.35 15.66
N ALA A 321 3.84 8.01 15.52
CA ALA A 321 3.25 8.74 16.62
C ALA A 321 2.78 7.82 17.77
N LEU A 322 2.28 6.62 17.47
CA LEU A 322 1.94 5.59 18.45
C LEU A 322 3.20 5.04 19.12
N GLN A 323 4.22 4.66 18.32
CA GLN A 323 5.49 4.14 18.78
C GLN A 323 6.17 5.09 19.79
N ARG A 324 6.22 6.38 19.48
CA ARG A 324 6.78 7.43 20.36
C ARG A 324 6.01 7.60 21.69
N ARG A 325 4.77 7.15 21.74
CA ARG A 325 3.93 7.14 22.95
C ARG A 325 4.00 5.83 23.71
N GLY A 326 4.82 4.88 23.27
CA GLY A 326 4.94 3.54 23.87
C GLY A 326 3.76 2.64 23.57
N ILE A 327 3.01 2.89 22.48
CA ILE A 327 1.88 2.07 22.03
C ILE A 327 2.38 1.14 20.94
N TYR A 328 2.50 -0.14 21.28
CA TYR A 328 3.00 -1.20 20.42
C TYR A 328 1.91 -2.24 20.16
N GLY A 329 2.04 -2.98 19.08
CA GLY A 329 1.11 -4.05 18.73
C GLY A 329 0.74 -4.03 17.24
N LEU A 330 -0.20 -4.88 16.88
CA LEU A 330 -0.77 -4.93 15.53
C LEU A 330 -2.10 -4.17 15.50
N PHE A 331 -2.22 -3.30 14.52
CA PHE A 331 -3.42 -2.52 14.23
C PHE A 331 -3.79 -2.68 12.75
N THR A 332 -5.07 -2.56 12.45
CA THR A 332 -5.56 -2.54 11.07
C THR A 332 -5.83 -1.11 10.59
N ALA A 333 -5.95 -0.94 9.27
CA ALA A 333 -6.34 0.35 8.69
C ALA A 333 -7.74 0.84 9.12
N ALA A 334 -8.57 -0.05 9.68
CA ALA A 334 -9.89 0.32 10.20
C ALA A 334 -9.85 0.88 11.64
N GLU A 335 -8.78 0.59 12.40
CA GLU A 335 -8.68 0.98 13.81
C GLU A 335 -7.91 2.29 14.01
N ILE A 336 -7.03 2.66 13.10
CA ILE A 336 -6.18 3.83 13.18
C ILE A 336 -6.43 4.73 11.97
N MET A 337 -6.41 6.04 12.17
CA MET A 337 -6.51 7.01 11.07
C MET A 337 -5.12 7.41 10.56
N PRO A 338 -4.94 7.49 9.23
CA PRO A 338 -3.69 7.99 8.65
C PRO A 338 -3.49 9.46 8.98
N GLN A 339 -2.23 9.87 9.15
CA GLN A 339 -1.88 11.27 9.42
C GLN A 339 -1.38 11.95 8.14
N LEU A 340 -1.88 13.15 7.90
CA LEU A 340 -1.31 14.01 6.86
C LEU A 340 0.03 14.55 7.35
N GLY A 341 1.05 14.52 6.49
CA GLY A 341 2.35 15.15 6.79
C GLY A 341 2.35 16.65 6.57
N THR A 342 3.52 17.25 6.79
CA THR A 342 3.76 18.65 6.44
C THR A 342 3.42 18.93 4.98
N VAL A 343 2.90 20.13 4.72
CA VAL A 343 2.55 20.60 3.37
C VAL A 343 3.78 20.47 2.48
N ILE A 344 3.65 19.72 1.42
CA ILE A 344 4.65 19.62 0.36
C ILE A 344 4.67 20.97 -0.36
N ASP A 345 5.86 21.47 -0.70
CA ASP A 345 5.98 22.58 -1.64
C ASP A 345 5.34 22.17 -2.96
N THR A 346 4.16 22.75 -3.23
CA THR A 346 3.30 22.36 -4.36
C THR A 346 3.92 22.70 -5.72
N GLU A 347 4.84 23.66 -5.78
CA GLU A 347 5.51 24.01 -7.04
C GLU A 347 6.51 22.94 -7.47
N GLN A 348 7.37 22.47 -6.56
CA GLN A 348 8.33 21.39 -6.88
C GLN A 348 7.62 20.06 -7.14
N THR A 349 6.50 19.81 -6.48
CA THR A 349 5.75 18.56 -6.65
C THR A 349 5.01 18.52 -7.99
N SER A 350 4.42 19.62 -8.44
CA SER A 350 3.74 19.70 -9.73
C SER A 350 4.70 19.51 -10.91
N GLU A 351 5.91 20.07 -10.85
CA GLU A 351 6.95 19.89 -11.86
C GLU A 351 7.48 18.44 -11.89
N PHE A 352 7.68 17.83 -10.73
CA PHE A 352 8.12 16.43 -10.63
C PHE A 352 7.09 15.45 -11.24
N PHE A 353 5.81 15.59 -10.92
CA PHE A 353 4.77 14.73 -11.47
C PHE A 353 4.45 15.07 -12.94
N ALA A 354 4.47 16.34 -13.34
CA ALA A 354 4.30 16.75 -14.73
C ALA A 354 5.42 16.19 -15.61
N SER A 355 6.67 16.19 -15.15
CA SER A 355 7.79 15.61 -15.88
C SER A 355 7.66 14.09 -16.06
N GLN A 356 7.11 13.38 -15.07
CA GLN A 356 6.89 11.93 -15.14
C GLN A 356 5.75 11.56 -16.12
N VAL A 357 4.67 12.33 -16.14
CA VAL A 357 3.57 12.16 -17.11
C VAL A 357 4.05 12.46 -18.52
N TYR A 358 4.89 13.48 -18.69
CA TYR A 358 5.45 13.86 -19.99
C TYR A 358 6.45 12.83 -20.52
N GLN A 359 7.28 12.23 -19.66
CA GLN A 359 8.21 11.16 -20.04
C GLN A 359 7.46 9.85 -20.38
N ALA A 360 6.43 9.48 -19.64
CA ALA A 360 5.60 8.31 -19.96
C ALA A 360 4.91 8.47 -21.31
N ASN A 361 4.37 9.65 -21.62
CA ASN A 361 3.72 9.94 -22.89
C ASN A 361 4.71 10.01 -24.07
N ASN A 362 5.92 10.55 -23.88
CA ASN A 362 6.94 10.66 -24.94
C ASN A 362 7.60 9.30 -25.25
N THR A 363 7.78 8.44 -24.26
CA THR A 363 8.30 7.07 -24.49
C THR A 363 7.31 6.24 -25.29
N THR A 364 6.01 6.41 -25.05
CA THR A 364 4.94 5.73 -25.81
C THR A 364 4.85 6.26 -27.24
N THR A 365 5.04 7.57 -27.47
CA THR A 365 4.97 8.21 -28.79
C THR A 365 6.21 7.91 -29.64
N GLN A 366 7.40 7.84 -29.06
CA GLN A 366 8.63 7.51 -29.81
C GLN A 366 8.67 6.02 -30.22
N ASN A 367 8.15 5.11 -29.41
CA ASN A 367 8.04 3.70 -29.78
C ASN A 367 6.96 3.43 -30.83
N ALA A 368 5.93 4.29 -30.93
CA ALA A 368 4.93 4.20 -31.99
C ALA A 368 5.41 4.75 -33.34
N LEU A 369 6.35 5.71 -33.36
CA LEU A 369 6.90 6.32 -34.58
C LEU A 369 8.10 5.54 -35.18
N SER A 370 8.66 4.56 -34.48
CA SER A 370 9.76 3.71 -34.98
C SER A 370 9.28 2.42 -35.67
N GLN A 371 7.97 2.19 -35.78
CA GLN A 371 7.36 1.02 -36.41
C GLN A 371 6.52 1.36 -37.67
N TRP A 372 6.80 2.52 -38.30
CA TRP A 372 6.30 2.85 -39.64
C TRP A 372 7.44 3.03 -40.62
#